data_9e496f784be72c941fb72316ff168cb3
#
_entry.id   9e496f784be72c941fb72316ff168cb3
#
_cell.length_a   1.000
_cell.length_b   1.000
_cell.length_c   1.000
_cell.angle_alpha   90.00
_cell.angle_beta   90.00
_cell.angle_gamma   90.00
#
_symmetry.space_group_name_H-M   'P 1'
#
loop_
_entity.id
_entity.type
_entity.pdbx_description
1 polymer ?
#
loop_
_entity_poly.entity_id
_entity_poly.type
_entity_poly.pdbx_seq_one_letter_code
_entity_poly.pdbx_strand_id
1 'polypeptide(L)'
;MAFDGQSKGRACIIGAGCSGFTMAKRLKDYGIPYDCFEMSDDIGGNWYFKNPNGLSSCYQSLHIDTSKWRLAFEDFPVPEDWPDFPHHAQLLQYFHDYVDHFGLRETITFNTAVETARRRDDGDWDVTLSTGETRTYQWLIVANGHHWDARVPDYPGEFDGYQVHSHHYRDPFEPFDFRGKRVMIVGGGNSAMDISSELSQRPIAEKLFISMRRGVWVLPKYMNGQPADKAVLPSWLPTKLGRKLARSAIKKRIGNMEDYGLPKPDHEPLDGHPSVSGEFLTRVGCGDIHPKGAIDKLDGDGVIFKDGTREKIDAIVWATGYNVSFPFFDTDDLRAKDNRFPLFKRMVKPGYENLFFLGLAQPLPTLVNFAEQQSKLCAAKIAGEYDFPPREEMEKVIVEDEKFHLGHFYDAPRHTMQVDFNAYVKDLMKELENGRKRAKATA
;
A
#
# COMPACT_ATOMS: atom_id res chain seq x y z
N MET A 1 -20.24 -4.69 -26.78
CA MET A 1 -20.79 -5.99 -27.18
C MET A 1 -21.48 -6.55 -25.96
N ALA A 2 -22.75 -6.92 -26.05
CA ALA A 2 -23.47 -7.53 -24.95
C ALA A 2 -22.89 -8.93 -24.66
N PHE A 3 -22.76 -9.23 -23.39
CA PHE A 3 -22.27 -10.51 -22.87
C PHE A 3 -23.20 -11.65 -23.35
N ASP A 4 -22.66 -12.57 -24.11
CA ASP A 4 -23.33 -13.82 -24.49
C ASP A 4 -23.33 -14.74 -23.26
N GLY A 5 -24.52 -14.97 -22.67
CA GLY A 5 -24.72 -15.57 -21.34
C GLY A 5 -24.35 -17.05 -21.21
N GLN A 6 -23.45 -17.59 -22.03
CA GLN A 6 -22.91 -18.95 -21.86
C GLN A 6 -21.62 -18.92 -21.04
N SER A 7 -21.72 -19.30 -19.76
CA SER A 7 -20.67 -19.92 -18.93
C SER A 7 -19.47 -19.08 -18.46
N LYS A 8 -19.61 -17.79 -18.18
CA LYS A 8 -18.45 -17.05 -17.64
C LYS A 8 -18.47 -16.88 -16.12
N GLY A 9 -19.42 -17.51 -15.47
CA GLY A 9 -19.53 -17.61 -14.02
C GLY A 9 -19.61 -16.31 -13.26
N ARG A 10 -19.99 -16.42 -12.00
CA ARG A 10 -20.07 -15.29 -11.06
C ARG A 10 -18.73 -15.05 -10.39
N ALA A 11 -18.34 -13.80 -10.22
CA ALA A 11 -17.13 -13.42 -9.52
C ALA A 11 -17.44 -12.98 -8.07
N CYS A 12 -16.51 -13.28 -7.14
CA CYS A 12 -16.53 -12.75 -5.79
C CYS A 12 -15.39 -11.75 -5.63
N ILE A 13 -15.70 -10.54 -5.14
CA ILE A 13 -14.71 -9.51 -4.77
C ILE A 13 -14.68 -9.43 -3.24
N ILE A 14 -13.49 -9.57 -2.65
CA ILE A 14 -13.26 -9.44 -1.20
C ILE A 14 -12.69 -8.07 -0.90
N GLY A 15 -13.50 -7.19 -0.32
CA GLY A 15 -13.16 -5.81 0.07
C GLY A 15 -13.63 -4.76 -0.92
N ALA A 16 -14.10 -3.60 -0.41
CA ALA A 16 -14.57 -2.45 -1.17
C ALA A 16 -13.73 -1.19 -0.94
N GLY A 17 -12.42 -1.36 -0.72
CA GLY A 17 -11.43 -0.30 -0.87
C GLY A 17 -11.23 0.06 -2.36
N CYS A 18 -10.30 0.99 -2.66
CA CYS A 18 -10.07 1.45 -4.04
C CYS A 18 -9.81 0.33 -5.06
N SER A 19 -9.21 -0.77 -4.65
CA SER A 19 -8.99 -1.94 -5.52
C SER A 19 -10.30 -2.69 -5.81
N GLY A 20 -11.17 -2.83 -4.79
CA GLY A 20 -12.43 -3.58 -4.92
C GLY A 20 -13.46 -2.84 -5.76
N PHE A 21 -13.74 -1.57 -5.47
CA PHE A 21 -14.75 -0.84 -6.21
C PHE A 21 -14.32 -0.53 -7.66
N THR A 22 -13.03 -0.34 -7.96
CA THR A 22 -12.56 -0.22 -9.34
C THR A 22 -12.72 -1.53 -10.12
N MET A 23 -12.53 -2.67 -9.44
CA MET A 23 -12.83 -3.97 -10.04
C MET A 23 -14.34 -4.17 -10.27
N ALA A 24 -15.17 -3.82 -9.29
CA ALA A 24 -16.63 -3.86 -9.40
C ALA A 24 -17.13 -3.04 -10.61
N LYS A 25 -16.61 -1.81 -10.76
CA LYS A 25 -16.90 -0.97 -11.94
C LYS A 25 -16.52 -1.68 -13.23
N ARG A 26 -15.34 -2.26 -13.29
CA ARG A 26 -14.85 -2.94 -14.49
C ARG A 26 -15.69 -4.17 -14.85
N LEU A 27 -16.09 -4.98 -13.86
CA LEU A 27 -17.00 -6.11 -14.10
C LEU A 27 -18.39 -5.64 -14.58
N LYS A 28 -18.89 -4.56 -13.99
CA LYS A 28 -20.16 -3.92 -14.43
C LYS A 28 -20.08 -3.46 -15.88
N ASP A 29 -18.98 -2.83 -16.30
CA ASP A 29 -18.77 -2.39 -17.69
C ASP A 29 -18.81 -3.56 -18.68
N TYR A 30 -18.32 -4.73 -18.27
CA TYR A 30 -18.35 -5.94 -19.07
C TYR A 30 -19.67 -6.73 -18.95
N GLY A 31 -20.59 -6.31 -18.09
CA GLY A 31 -21.84 -7.06 -17.81
C GLY A 31 -21.59 -8.40 -17.13
N ILE A 32 -20.47 -8.56 -16.43
CA ILE A 32 -20.11 -9.79 -15.72
C ILE A 32 -20.80 -9.80 -14.36
N PRO A 33 -21.54 -10.84 -13.98
CA PRO A 33 -22.19 -10.93 -12.67
C PRO A 33 -21.14 -11.10 -11.56
N TYR A 34 -21.28 -10.36 -10.46
CA TYR A 34 -20.41 -10.45 -9.31
C TYR A 34 -21.14 -10.16 -8.00
N ASP A 35 -20.53 -10.56 -6.88
CA ASP A 35 -20.82 -10.10 -5.55
C ASP A 35 -19.56 -9.42 -4.97
N CYS A 36 -19.72 -8.27 -4.34
CA CYS A 36 -18.64 -7.58 -3.64
C CYS A 36 -18.99 -7.53 -2.16
N PHE A 37 -18.13 -8.08 -1.30
CA PHE A 37 -18.33 -8.13 0.14
C PHE A 37 -17.35 -7.19 0.84
N GLU A 38 -17.89 -6.33 1.70
CA GLU A 38 -17.13 -5.42 2.55
C GLU A 38 -17.49 -5.66 4.01
N MET A 39 -16.47 -5.88 4.85
CA MET A 39 -16.71 -6.13 6.27
C MET A 39 -17.07 -4.86 7.05
N SER A 40 -16.76 -3.68 6.50
CA SER A 40 -17.14 -2.39 7.06
C SER A 40 -18.57 -2.01 6.68
N ASP A 41 -19.08 -0.97 7.31
CA ASP A 41 -20.38 -0.35 7.03
C ASP A 41 -20.34 0.59 5.81
N ASP A 42 -19.14 0.90 5.27
CA ASP A 42 -18.97 1.75 4.11
C ASP A 42 -17.69 1.40 3.32
N ILE A 43 -17.54 2.02 2.15
CA ILE A 43 -16.37 1.90 1.28
C ILE A 43 -15.14 2.66 1.83
N GLY A 44 -14.00 2.51 1.15
CA GLY A 44 -12.83 3.36 1.36
C GLY A 44 -11.64 2.64 1.99
N GLY A 45 -11.87 1.51 2.66
CA GLY A 45 -10.83 0.66 3.23
C GLY A 45 -9.89 1.46 4.15
N ASN A 46 -8.61 1.54 3.80
CA ASN A 46 -7.60 2.25 4.61
C ASN A 46 -7.81 3.78 4.70
N TRP A 47 -8.59 4.38 3.79
CA TRP A 47 -8.86 5.82 3.78
C TRP A 47 -10.10 6.22 4.60
N TYR A 48 -10.82 5.25 5.12
CA TYR A 48 -11.95 5.47 6.01
C TYR A 48 -11.44 5.69 7.45
N PHE A 49 -11.28 6.94 7.85
CA PHE A 49 -10.83 7.32 9.20
C PHE A 49 -11.79 6.80 10.27
N LYS A 50 -11.26 6.18 11.33
CA LYS A 50 -12.03 5.51 12.38
C LYS A 50 -13.01 4.46 11.85
N ASN A 51 -12.60 3.75 10.78
CA ASN A 51 -13.37 2.64 10.25
C ASN A 51 -13.75 1.65 11.37
N PRO A 52 -15.07 1.36 11.56
CA PRO A 52 -15.52 0.53 12.66
C PRO A 52 -15.00 -0.92 12.63
N ASN A 53 -14.54 -1.40 11.46
CA ASN A 53 -13.90 -2.72 11.36
C ASN A 53 -12.49 -2.78 11.99
N GLY A 54 -11.92 -1.64 12.40
CA GLY A 54 -10.60 -1.55 13.02
C GLY A 54 -9.40 -1.72 12.08
N LEU A 55 -9.61 -1.93 10.77
CA LEU A 55 -8.55 -2.26 9.81
C LEU A 55 -7.99 -1.05 9.05
N SER A 56 -8.46 0.16 9.33
CA SER A 56 -7.89 1.38 8.76
C SER A 56 -6.75 1.90 9.61
N SER A 57 -5.62 2.20 8.98
CA SER A 57 -4.47 2.86 9.60
C SER A 57 -4.50 4.38 9.46
N CYS A 58 -5.62 4.95 9.01
CA CYS A 58 -5.80 6.38 8.83
C CYS A 58 -5.76 7.13 10.18
N TYR A 59 -5.09 8.27 10.19
CA TYR A 59 -5.03 9.20 11.33
C TYR A 59 -5.53 10.59 10.90
N GLN A 60 -5.94 11.41 11.86
CA GLN A 60 -6.65 12.68 11.64
C GLN A 60 -5.91 13.63 10.71
N SER A 61 -4.59 13.73 10.82
CA SER A 61 -3.76 14.67 10.03
C SER A 61 -3.29 14.08 8.69
N LEU A 62 -3.72 12.87 8.32
CA LEU A 62 -3.23 12.18 7.12
C LEU A 62 -3.59 12.93 5.84
N HIS A 63 -2.56 13.31 5.09
CA HIS A 63 -2.65 13.73 3.70
C HIS A 63 -1.95 12.71 2.83
N ILE A 64 -2.53 12.41 1.68
CA ILE A 64 -1.87 11.51 0.73
C ILE A 64 -0.53 12.09 0.28
N ASP A 65 0.49 11.24 0.15
CA ASP A 65 1.83 11.64 -0.32
C ASP A 65 1.94 11.75 -1.84
N THR A 66 0.86 11.40 -2.54
CA THR A 66 0.73 11.53 -3.98
C THR A 66 -0.01 12.82 -4.31
N SER A 67 0.52 13.61 -5.26
CA SER A 67 -0.19 14.80 -5.70
C SER A 67 -1.46 14.45 -6.51
N LYS A 68 -2.45 15.36 -6.49
CA LYS A 68 -3.69 15.22 -7.27
C LYS A 68 -3.44 14.94 -8.75
N TRP A 69 -2.33 15.41 -9.30
CA TRP A 69 -1.92 15.22 -10.69
C TRP A 69 -1.59 13.77 -11.08
N ARG A 70 -1.38 12.90 -10.08
CA ARG A 70 -1.03 11.49 -10.25
C ARG A 70 -2.06 10.54 -9.63
N LEU A 71 -3.14 11.10 -9.06
CA LEU A 71 -4.11 10.37 -8.25
C LEU A 71 -5.34 9.91 -9.03
N ALA A 72 -5.76 10.68 -10.04
CA ALA A 72 -7.04 10.49 -10.74
C ALA A 72 -7.19 9.09 -11.37
N PHE A 73 -8.40 8.55 -11.30
CA PHE A 73 -8.83 7.46 -12.17
C PHE A 73 -8.93 7.94 -13.62
N GLU A 74 -8.84 7.04 -14.60
CA GLU A 74 -8.79 7.40 -16.01
C GLU A 74 -10.06 8.13 -16.50
N ASP A 75 -11.21 7.70 -15.99
CA ASP A 75 -12.53 8.20 -16.40
C ASP A 75 -13.23 9.03 -15.31
N PHE A 76 -12.51 9.37 -14.24
CA PHE A 76 -13.06 10.17 -13.15
C PHE A 76 -11.97 11.13 -12.60
N PRO A 77 -11.94 12.39 -13.06
CA PRO A 77 -10.91 13.35 -12.68
C PRO A 77 -11.04 13.80 -11.22
N VAL A 78 -9.92 14.14 -10.61
CA VAL A 78 -9.92 14.83 -9.31
C VAL A 78 -10.34 16.30 -9.53
N PRO A 79 -11.15 16.89 -8.63
CA PRO A 79 -11.56 18.29 -8.73
C PRO A 79 -10.38 19.25 -8.85
N GLU A 80 -10.46 20.23 -9.75
CA GLU A 80 -9.36 21.17 -10.03
C GLU A 80 -9.00 22.07 -8.85
N ASP A 81 -9.99 22.43 -8.03
CA ASP A 81 -9.86 23.29 -6.85
C ASP A 81 -9.27 22.58 -5.63
N TRP A 82 -9.01 21.29 -5.71
CA TRP A 82 -8.39 20.55 -4.61
C TRP A 82 -6.93 20.95 -4.37
N PRO A 83 -6.46 20.85 -3.11
CA PRO A 83 -5.04 21.04 -2.81
C PRO A 83 -4.18 20.01 -3.54
N ASP A 84 -2.89 20.32 -3.71
CA ASP A 84 -1.95 19.41 -4.39
C ASP A 84 -1.86 18.04 -3.70
N PHE A 85 -1.94 18.01 -2.38
CA PHE A 85 -1.92 16.79 -1.56
C PHE A 85 -3.20 16.72 -0.73
N PRO A 86 -4.26 16.06 -1.24
CA PRO A 86 -5.54 16.01 -0.56
C PRO A 86 -5.48 15.33 0.81
N HIS A 87 -6.29 15.83 1.73
CA HIS A 87 -6.53 15.22 3.03
C HIS A 87 -7.31 13.90 2.88
N HIS A 88 -7.15 12.97 3.82
CA HIS A 88 -7.83 11.66 3.75
C HIS A 88 -9.35 11.78 3.57
N ALA A 89 -10.00 12.76 4.20
CA ALA A 89 -11.43 12.96 4.08
C ALA A 89 -11.86 13.38 2.65
N GLN A 90 -11.03 14.21 1.96
CA GLN A 90 -11.27 14.55 0.56
C GLN A 90 -11.10 13.31 -0.32
N LEU A 91 -10.08 12.49 -0.06
CA LEU A 91 -9.88 11.27 -0.83
C LEU A 91 -11.02 10.26 -0.61
N LEU A 92 -11.51 10.10 0.61
CA LEU A 92 -12.67 9.28 0.89
C LEU A 92 -13.92 9.82 0.16
N GLN A 93 -14.13 11.14 0.16
CA GLN A 93 -15.23 11.76 -0.60
C GLN A 93 -15.11 11.48 -2.10
N TYR A 94 -13.90 11.57 -2.67
CA TYR A 94 -13.65 11.23 -4.07
C TYR A 94 -14.00 9.77 -4.39
N PHE A 95 -13.78 8.86 -3.46
CA PHE A 95 -14.19 7.45 -3.62
C PHE A 95 -15.71 7.30 -3.55
N HIS A 96 -16.40 8.03 -2.67
CA HIS A 96 -17.86 8.05 -2.65
C HIS A 96 -18.43 8.59 -3.95
N ASP A 97 -17.91 9.71 -4.42
CA ASP A 97 -18.35 10.33 -5.66
C ASP A 97 -18.15 9.38 -6.86
N TYR A 98 -17.03 8.65 -6.90
CA TYR A 98 -16.77 7.62 -7.91
C TYR A 98 -17.77 6.47 -7.84
N VAL A 99 -17.96 5.91 -6.66
CA VAL A 99 -18.85 4.75 -6.44
C VAL A 99 -20.31 5.12 -6.78
N ASP A 100 -20.74 6.31 -6.40
CA ASP A 100 -22.11 6.80 -6.64
C ASP A 100 -22.30 7.16 -8.12
N HIS A 101 -21.31 7.82 -8.75
CA HIS A 101 -21.35 8.16 -10.18
C HIS A 101 -21.53 6.92 -11.06
N PHE A 102 -20.83 5.84 -10.75
CA PHE A 102 -20.92 4.59 -11.52
C PHE A 102 -22.01 3.64 -10.98
N GLY A 103 -22.78 4.04 -9.97
CA GLY A 103 -23.87 3.24 -9.39
C GLY A 103 -23.37 1.88 -8.84
N LEU A 104 -22.27 1.89 -8.10
CA LEU A 104 -21.65 0.67 -7.58
C LEU A 104 -22.13 0.33 -6.18
N ARG A 105 -22.62 1.31 -5.42
CA ARG A 105 -22.98 1.12 -3.99
C ARG A 105 -23.97 -0.02 -3.79
N GLU A 106 -24.96 -0.12 -4.66
CA GLU A 106 -25.99 -1.16 -4.60
C GLU A 106 -25.46 -2.58 -4.90
N THR A 107 -24.27 -2.68 -5.45
CA THR A 107 -23.60 -3.94 -5.77
C THR A 107 -22.65 -4.42 -4.69
N ILE A 108 -22.50 -3.65 -3.61
CA ILE A 108 -21.61 -3.95 -2.48
C ILE A 108 -22.47 -4.38 -1.29
N THR A 109 -22.16 -5.54 -0.72
CA THR A 109 -22.78 -6.01 0.51
C THR A 109 -21.88 -5.64 1.68
N PHE A 110 -22.30 -4.62 2.43
CA PHE A 110 -21.61 -4.11 3.61
C PHE A 110 -21.86 -4.97 4.85
N ASN A 111 -21.06 -4.73 5.92
CA ASN A 111 -21.11 -5.45 7.19
C ASN A 111 -21.01 -6.97 7.01
N THR A 112 -20.31 -7.41 5.97
CA THR A 112 -20.21 -8.82 5.60
C THR A 112 -18.75 -9.17 5.30
N ALA A 113 -18.12 -9.87 6.22
CA ALA A 113 -16.77 -10.39 6.03
C ALA A 113 -16.79 -11.72 5.28
N VAL A 114 -15.74 -11.95 4.48
CA VAL A 114 -15.40 -13.30 4.01
C VAL A 114 -14.53 -13.97 5.07
N GLU A 115 -15.04 -15.05 5.66
CA GLU A 115 -14.34 -15.80 6.71
C GLU A 115 -13.44 -16.89 6.14
N THR A 116 -13.93 -17.61 5.12
CA THR A 116 -13.13 -18.62 4.44
C THR A 116 -13.36 -18.58 2.93
N ALA A 117 -12.31 -18.90 2.17
CA ALA A 117 -12.37 -19.11 0.73
C ALA A 117 -11.58 -20.40 0.39
N ARG A 118 -12.29 -21.44 -0.02
CA ARG A 118 -11.73 -22.76 -0.28
C ARG A 118 -11.90 -23.15 -1.74
N ARG A 119 -10.82 -23.60 -2.36
CA ARG A 119 -10.88 -24.11 -3.71
C ARG A 119 -11.44 -25.53 -3.70
N ARG A 120 -12.42 -25.79 -4.55
CA ARG A 120 -13.05 -27.08 -4.79
C ARG A 120 -12.23 -27.92 -5.76
N ASP A 121 -12.54 -29.21 -5.86
CA ASP A 121 -11.90 -30.12 -6.81
C ASP A 121 -12.22 -29.78 -8.29
N ASP A 122 -13.37 -29.14 -8.54
CA ASP A 122 -13.76 -28.63 -9.87
C ASP A 122 -13.08 -27.32 -10.25
N GLY A 123 -12.34 -26.72 -9.31
CA GLY A 123 -11.58 -25.47 -9.47
C GLY A 123 -12.34 -24.22 -9.03
N ASP A 124 -13.63 -24.29 -8.77
CA ASP A 124 -14.44 -23.18 -8.23
C ASP A 124 -14.09 -22.90 -6.76
N TRP A 125 -14.63 -21.82 -6.22
CA TRP A 125 -14.35 -21.34 -4.87
C TRP A 125 -15.62 -21.36 -4.01
N ASP A 126 -15.61 -22.09 -2.91
CA ASP A 126 -16.61 -21.95 -1.85
C ASP A 126 -16.17 -20.83 -0.90
N VAL A 127 -16.99 -19.78 -0.82
CA VAL A 127 -16.77 -18.60 0.00
C VAL A 127 -17.79 -18.57 1.12
N THR A 128 -17.33 -18.68 2.37
CA THR A 128 -18.17 -18.58 3.56
C THR A 128 -18.11 -17.17 4.13
N LEU A 129 -19.27 -16.59 4.33
CA LEU A 129 -19.48 -15.24 4.85
C LEU A 129 -19.68 -15.24 6.37
N SER A 130 -19.47 -14.09 7.01
CA SER A 130 -19.73 -13.88 8.45
C SER A 130 -21.18 -14.09 8.86
N THR A 131 -22.10 -14.14 7.90
CA THR A 131 -23.50 -14.52 8.10
C THR A 131 -23.72 -16.03 8.26
N GLY A 132 -22.69 -16.85 8.04
CA GLY A 132 -22.75 -18.31 7.96
C GLY A 132 -23.18 -18.86 6.59
N GLU A 133 -23.52 -17.98 5.64
CA GLU A 133 -23.84 -18.39 4.26
C GLU A 133 -22.58 -18.79 3.50
N THR A 134 -22.65 -19.88 2.73
CA THR A 134 -21.60 -20.28 1.77
C THR A 134 -22.13 -20.18 0.36
N ARG A 135 -21.36 -19.52 -0.51
CA ARG A 135 -21.65 -19.35 -1.94
C ARG A 135 -20.51 -19.87 -2.79
N THR A 136 -20.81 -20.41 -3.95
CA THR A 136 -19.79 -20.90 -4.89
C THR A 136 -19.57 -19.89 -6.01
N TYR A 137 -18.29 -19.62 -6.34
CA TYR A 137 -17.86 -18.67 -7.36
C TYR A 137 -16.80 -19.29 -8.28
N GLN A 138 -16.89 -18.99 -9.56
CA GLN A 138 -15.86 -19.40 -10.53
C GLN A 138 -14.61 -18.50 -10.46
N TRP A 139 -14.77 -17.27 -10.03
CA TRP A 139 -13.69 -16.30 -9.97
C TRP A 139 -13.61 -15.66 -8.57
N LEU A 140 -12.42 -15.62 -8.04
CA LEU A 140 -12.17 -14.98 -6.75
C LEU A 140 -11.17 -13.82 -6.92
N ILE A 141 -11.57 -12.64 -6.45
CA ILE A 141 -10.77 -11.41 -6.53
C ILE A 141 -10.50 -10.91 -5.11
N VAL A 142 -9.25 -10.96 -4.71
CA VAL A 142 -8.77 -10.51 -3.39
C VAL A 142 -8.36 -9.04 -3.50
N ALA A 143 -9.14 -8.17 -2.87
CA ALA A 143 -8.93 -6.73 -2.79
C ALA A 143 -8.91 -6.22 -1.34
N ASN A 144 -8.47 -7.09 -0.40
CA ASN A 144 -8.52 -6.88 1.05
C ASN A 144 -7.48 -5.88 1.59
N GLY A 145 -6.62 -5.32 0.73
CA GLY A 145 -5.53 -4.43 1.14
C GLY A 145 -4.40 -5.15 1.90
N HIS A 146 -3.35 -4.40 2.25
CA HIS A 146 -2.17 -4.96 2.92
C HIS A 146 -1.58 -4.05 4.02
N HIS A 147 -2.33 -3.03 4.49
CA HIS A 147 -1.91 -2.12 5.56
C HIS A 147 -2.82 -2.24 6.80
N TRP A 148 -3.08 -3.46 7.25
CA TRP A 148 -3.99 -3.71 8.38
C TRP A 148 -3.44 -4.74 9.39
N ASP A 149 -2.57 -5.67 9.00
CA ASP A 149 -1.91 -6.64 9.88
C ASP A 149 -0.61 -6.03 10.43
N ALA A 150 -0.71 -5.38 11.58
CA ALA A 150 0.36 -4.58 12.17
C ALA A 150 1.54 -5.45 12.62
N ARG A 151 2.76 -5.08 12.23
CA ARG A 151 3.99 -5.77 12.62
C ARG A 151 4.71 -5.04 13.73
N VAL A 152 4.70 -5.60 14.94
CA VAL A 152 5.50 -5.12 16.06
C VAL A 152 6.76 -5.99 16.19
N PRO A 153 7.97 -5.41 16.20
CA PRO A 153 9.19 -6.17 16.41
C PRO A 153 9.29 -6.64 17.86
N ASP A 154 9.88 -7.80 18.04
CA ASP A 154 10.24 -8.32 19.37
C ASP A 154 11.63 -7.78 19.77
N TYR A 155 11.71 -7.13 20.93
CA TYR A 155 12.95 -6.66 21.53
C TYR A 155 13.14 -7.30 22.90
N PRO A 156 14.39 -7.64 23.30
CA PRO A 156 14.69 -8.10 24.63
C PRO A 156 14.26 -7.08 25.70
N GLY A 157 13.87 -7.58 26.87
CA GLY A 157 13.48 -6.76 28.03
C GLY A 157 11.99 -6.40 28.05
N GLU A 158 11.63 -5.58 29.00
CA GLU A 158 10.26 -5.14 29.23
C GLU A 158 10.17 -3.61 29.19
N PHE A 159 9.02 -3.07 28.84
CA PHE A 159 8.75 -1.65 28.85
C PHE A 159 7.47 -1.35 29.64
N ASP A 160 7.59 -0.51 30.66
CA ASP A 160 6.50 -0.21 31.59
C ASP A 160 5.56 0.88 31.06
N GLY A 161 5.98 1.61 30.03
CA GLY A 161 5.22 2.71 29.45
C GLY A 161 4.14 2.25 28.45
N TYR A 162 3.45 3.22 27.86
CA TYR A 162 2.43 2.96 26.85
C TYR A 162 3.03 2.54 25.53
N GLN A 163 2.44 1.56 24.86
CA GLN A 163 2.86 1.09 23.54
C GLN A 163 1.68 1.01 22.59
N VAL A 164 1.87 1.52 21.38
CA VAL A 164 0.87 1.47 20.31
C VAL A 164 1.53 1.30 18.96
N HIS A 165 0.92 0.50 18.07
CA HIS A 165 1.33 0.52 16.67
C HIS A 165 0.70 1.73 15.96
N SER A 166 1.40 2.32 14.98
CA SER A 166 0.90 3.45 14.17
C SER A 166 -0.46 3.17 13.51
N HIS A 167 -0.81 1.91 13.33
CA HIS A 167 -2.13 1.48 12.87
C HIS A 167 -3.28 1.97 13.76
N HIS A 168 -3.05 2.05 15.07
CA HIS A 168 -4.05 2.47 16.05
C HIS A 168 -3.90 3.92 16.48
N TYR A 169 -2.85 4.61 16.06
CA TYR A 169 -2.70 6.05 16.28
C TYR A 169 -3.79 6.81 15.50
N ARG A 170 -4.47 7.74 16.15
CA ARG A 170 -5.53 8.55 15.54
C ARG A 170 -5.16 10.02 15.47
N ASP A 171 -4.66 10.56 16.57
CA ASP A 171 -4.19 11.93 16.71
C ASP A 171 -3.34 12.05 17.99
N PRO A 172 -2.79 13.23 18.34
CA PRO A 172 -1.97 13.42 19.56
C PRO A 172 -2.66 13.13 20.88
N PHE A 173 -3.97 12.90 20.89
CA PHE A 173 -4.79 12.70 22.08
C PHE A 173 -5.49 11.34 22.12
N GLU A 174 -5.48 10.60 21.02
CA GLU A 174 -6.14 9.32 20.86
C GLU A 174 -5.24 8.30 20.11
N PRO A 175 -5.12 7.06 20.58
CA PRO A 175 -5.77 6.42 21.75
C PRO A 175 -5.10 6.73 23.09
N PHE A 176 -4.09 7.59 23.11
CA PHE A 176 -3.33 7.98 24.29
C PHE A 176 -3.01 9.47 24.23
N ASP A 177 -3.07 10.15 25.37
CA ASP A 177 -2.70 11.58 25.44
C ASP A 177 -1.18 11.73 25.54
N PHE A 178 -0.57 12.14 24.42
CA PHE A 178 0.88 12.33 24.31
C PHE A 178 1.38 13.67 24.88
N ARG A 179 0.51 14.54 25.38
CA ARG A 179 0.92 15.83 25.95
C ARG A 179 1.83 15.66 27.16
N GLY A 180 2.95 16.39 27.13
CA GLY A 180 3.96 16.36 28.19
C GLY A 180 4.67 15.03 28.35
N LYS A 181 4.59 14.12 27.37
CA LYS A 181 5.24 12.81 27.38
C LYS A 181 6.55 12.81 26.61
N ARG A 182 7.47 11.96 27.04
CA ARG A 182 8.70 11.60 26.31
C ARG A 182 8.34 10.46 25.39
N VAL A 183 8.23 10.75 24.11
CA VAL A 183 7.70 9.81 23.12
C VAL A 183 8.80 9.31 22.21
N MET A 184 8.79 8.00 21.90
CA MET A 184 9.64 7.40 20.88
C MET A 184 8.81 6.89 19.73
N ILE A 185 9.16 7.31 18.52
CA ILE A 185 8.65 6.72 17.28
C ILE A 185 9.70 5.73 16.78
N VAL A 186 9.27 4.51 16.45
CA VAL A 186 10.17 3.46 15.93
C VAL A 186 9.80 3.16 14.49
N GLY A 187 10.70 3.50 13.56
CA GLY A 187 10.50 3.28 12.12
C GLY A 187 11.05 4.42 11.27
N GLY A 188 11.06 4.21 9.96
CA GLY A 188 11.54 5.20 8.99
C GLY A 188 10.59 5.33 7.78
N GLY A 189 9.32 4.91 7.90
CA GLY A 189 8.30 5.05 6.86
C GLY A 189 7.51 6.36 6.95
N ASN A 190 6.57 6.58 6.00
CA ASN A 190 5.75 7.79 5.95
C ASN A 190 5.00 8.04 7.27
N SER A 191 4.37 7.01 7.84
CA SER A 191 3.70 7.14 9.16
C SER A 191 4.66 7.59 10.27
N ALA A 192 5.92 7.11 10.26
CA ALA A 192 6.90 7.56 11.25
C ALA A 192 7.22 9.04 11.08
N MET A 193 7.36 9.53 9.83
CA MET A 193 7.66 10.93 9.53
C MET A 193 6.49 11.84 9.90
N ASP A 194 5.28 11.47 9.53
CA ASP A 194 4.08 12.26 9.78
C ASP A 194 3.76 12.35 11.28
N ILE A 195 3.70 11.20 11.97
CA ILE A 195 3.42 11.15 13.42
C ILE A 195 4.52 11.88 14.20
N SER A 196 5.80 11.74 13.79
CA SER A 196 6.88 12.52 14.42
C SER A 196 6.70 14.02 14.21
N SER A 197 6.34 14.45 13.01
CA SER A 197 6.12 15.86 12.70
C SER A 197 4.94 16.43 13.49
N GLU A 198 3.86 15.67 13.63
CA GLU A 198 2.68 16.07 14.39
C GLU A 198 2.98 16.16 15.90
N LEU A 199 3.55 15.11 16.49
CA LEU A 199 3.84 15.06 17.93
C LEU A 199 4.97 16.01 18.35
N SER A 200 5.86 16.41 17.44
CA SER A 200 6.93 17.39 17.71
C SER A 200 6.45 18.82 17.85
N GLN A 201 5.19 19.10 17.52
CA GLN A 201 4.64 20.45 17.68
C GLN A 201 4.42 20.77 19.13
N ARG A 202 4.90 21.97 19.55
CA ARG A 202 4.71 22.44 20.93
C ARG A 202 3.27 22.94 21.14
N PRO A 203 2.58 22.55 22.23
CA PRO A 203 3.08 21.89 23.44
C PRO A 203 2.70 20.39 23.53
N ILE A 204 2.78 19.61 22.44
CA ILE A 204 2.37 18.21 22.46
C ILE A 204 3.38 17.35 23.23
N ALA A 205 4.35 16.72 22.59
CA ALA A 205 5.33 15.94 23.33
C ALA A 205 6.31 16.84 24.10
N GLU A 206 6.69 16.45 25.33
CA GLU A 206 7.78 17.10 26.06
C GLU A 206 9.10 16.90 25.33
N LYS A 207 9.36 15.67 24.88
CA LYS A 207 10.53 15.30 24.09
C LYS A 207 10.19 14.19 23.14
N LEU A 208 10.58 14.34 21.90
CA LEU A 208 10.30 13.35 20.85
C LEU A 208 11.58 12.75 20.29
N PHE A 209 11.65 11.44 20.29
CA PHE A 209 12.73 10.67 19.71
C PHE A 209 12.22 9.90 18.48
N ILE A 210 13.07 9.73 17.48
CA ILE A 210 12.84 8.79 16.40
C ILE A 210 13.97 7.78 16.34
N SER A 211 13.63 6.49 16.41
CA SER A 211 14.60 5.39 16.30
C SER A 211 14.49 4.71 14.95
N MET A 212 15.59 4.67 14.22
CA MET A 212 15.68 4.00 12.92
C MET A 212 16.83 2.99 12.90
N ARG A 213 16.50 1.74 12.57
CA ARG A 213 17.51 0.67 12.43
C ARG A 213 18.39 0.86 11.18
N ARG A 214 17.80 1.41 10.10
CA ARG A 214 18.46 1.68 8.81
C ARG A 214 18.09 3.09 8.37
N GLY A 215 19.01 3.78 7.73
CA GLY A 215 18.76 5.08 7.13
C GLY A 215 17.81 4.97 5.94
N VAL A 216 16.98 5.99 5.78
CA VAL A 216 16.07 6.16 4.66
C VAL A 216 16.25 7.55 4.06
N TRP A 217 15.98 7.69 2.75
CA TRP A 217 15.92 9.01 2.15
C TRP A 217 14.57 9.64 2.45
N VAL A 218 14.59 10.87 2.98
CA VAL A 218 13.38 11.65 3.24
C VAL A 218 13.26 12.70 2.14
N LEU A 219 12.25 12.56 1.28
CA LEU A 219 12.02 13.45 0.15
C LEU A 219 11.00 14.53 0.52
N PRO A 220 11.20 15.79 0.09
CA PRO A 220 10.20 16.84 0.29
C PRO A 220 9.00 16.63 -0.66
N LYS A 221 7.80 17.05 -0.22
CA LYS A 221 6.60 17.06 -1.07
C LYS A 221 6.74 18.00 -2.28
N TYR A 222 7.51 19.08 -2.14
CA TYR A 222 7.74 20.06 -3.21
C TYR A 222 9.21 20.15 -3.60
N MET A 223 9.46 20.19 -4.90
CA MET A 223 10.77 20.47 -5.49
C MET A 223 10.63 21.57 -6.54
N ASN A 224 11.44 22.62 -6.45
CA ASN A 224 11.42 23.74 -7.38
C ASN A 224 10.03 24.39 -7.56
N GLY A 225 9.26 24.54 -6.45
CA GLY A 225 7.94 25.14 -6.46
C GLY A 225 6.80 24.27 -7.02
N GLN A 226 7.07 23.00 -7.28
CA GLN A 226 6.07 22.04 -7.79
C GLN A 226 6.05 20.77 -6.95
N PRO A 227 4.92 20.02 -6.90
CA PRO A 227 4.89 18.67 -6.36
C PRO A 227 6.00 17.81 -6.94
N ALA A 228 6.74 17.12 -6.08
CA ALA A 228 7.93 16.37 -6.51
C ALA A 228 7.60 15.22 -7.48
N ASP A 229 6.42 14.63 -7.38
CA ASP A 229 5.92 13.55 -8.24
C ASP A 229 5.33 14.05 -9.58
N LYS A 230 5.13 15.37 -9.73
CA LYS A 230 4.73 15.99 -11.01
C LYS A 230 5.89 16.08 -11.99
N ALA A 231 7.13 16.06 -11.51
CA ALA A 231 8.31 16.10 -12.34
C ALA A 231 8.46 14.80 -13.16
N VAL A 232 8.07 14.86 -14.42
CA VAL A 232 8.22 13.74 -15.37
C VAL A 232 9.50 13.98 -16.18
N LEU A 233 10.42 13.00 -16.14
CA LEU A 233 11.58 13.04 -17.02
C LEU A 233 11.12 12.85 -18.48
N PRO A 234 11.75 13.55 -19.44
CA PRO A 234 11.40 13.40 -20.84
C PRO A 234 11.49 11.94 -21.30
N SER A 235 10.50 11.47 -22.03
CA SER A 235 10.39 10.06 -22.47
C SER A 235 11.54 9.59 -23.37
N TRP A 236 12.23 10.54 -24.02
CA TRP A 236 13.42 10.28 -24.86
C TRP A 236 14.69 10.04 -24.04
N LEU A 237 14.68 10.41 -22.74
CA LEU A 237 15.87 10.26 -21.89
C LEU A 237 16.04 8.79 -21.47
N PRO A 238 17.20 8.15 -21.71
CA PRO A 238 17.44 6.79 -21.26
C PRO A 238 17.20 6.64 -19.75
N THR A 239 16.43 5.66 -19.34
CA THR A 239 16.01 5.45 -17.94
C THR A 239 17.17 5.49 -16.95
N LYS A 240 18.32 4.87 -17.31
CA LYS A 240 19.51 4.87 -16.44
C LYS A 240 20.11 6.27 -16.26
N LEU A 241 20.17 7.06 -17.32
CA LEU A 241 20.68 8.45 -17.28
C LEU A 241 19.71 9.35 -16.53
N GLY A 242 18.41 9.24 -16.82
CA GLY A 242 17.36 9.97 -16.14
C GLY A 242 17.38 9.71 -14.64
N ARG A 243 17.49 8.44 -14.21
CA ARG A 243 17.61 8.07 -12.80
C ARG A 243 18.86 8.67 -12.14
N LYS A 244 20.01 8.65 -12.84
CA LYS A 244 21.25 9.27 -12.33
C LYS A 244 21.10 10.77 -12.12
N LEU A 245 20.48 11.48 -13.07
CA LEU A 245 20.20 12.92 -12.95
C LEU A 245 19.23 13.21 -11.82
N ALA A 246 18.15 12.45 -11.71
CA ALA A 246 17.18 12.60 -10.62
C ALA A 246 17.84 12.41 -9.24
N ARG A 247 18.67 11.37 -9.06
CA ARG A 247 19.43 11.13 -7.85
C ARG A 247 20.34 12.30 -7.47
N SER A 248 21.07 12.81 -8.44
CA SER A 248 21.95 13.96 -8.25
C SER A 248 21.17 15.21 -7.83
N ALA A 249 20.04 15.47 -8.48
CA ALA A 249 19.16 16.59 -8.14
C ALA A 249 18.57 16.45 -6.72
N ILE A 250 18.14 15.25 -6.36
CA ILE A 250 17.63 14.93 -5.00
C ILE A 250 18.73 15.21 -3.97
N LYS A 251 19.92 14.58 -4.10
CA LYS A 251 21.04 14.76 -3.17
C LYS A 251 21.44 16.22 -3.04
N LYS A 252 21.50 16.96 -4.15
CA LYS A 252 21.82 18.39 -4.14
C LYS A 252 20.78 19.21 -3.37
N ARG A 253 19.50 18.78 -3.39
CA ARG A 253 18.41 19.53 -2.76
C ARG A 253 18.28 19.25 -1.27
N ILE A 254 18.46 17.99 -0.84
CA ILE A 254 18.20 17.57 0.54
C ILE A 254 19.47 17.34 1.36
N GLY A 255 20.66 17.28 0.75
CA GLY A 255 21.91 16.96 1.45
C GLY A 255 22.02 15.48 1.84
N ASN A 256 22.88 15.19 2.82
CA ASN A 256 23.03 13.84 3.37
C ASN A 256 22.16 13.71 4.63
N MET A 257 21.60 12.54 4.86
CA MET A 257 20.75 12.28 6.03
C MET A 257 21.55 12.36 7.34
N GLU A 258 22.84 12.05 7.29
CA GLU A 258 23.75 12.15 8.43
C GLU A 258 23.93 13.59 8.94
N ASP A 259 23.79 14.59 8.06
CA ASP A 259 23.85 16.02 8.44
C ASP A 259 22.69 16.41 9.37
N TYR A 260 21.60 15.64 9.38
CA TYR A 260 20.48 15.76 10.30
C TYR A 260 20.59 14.82 11.52
N GLY A 261 21.69 14.10 11.70
CA GLY A 261 21.85 13.10 12.77
C GLY A 261 21.08 11.81 12.54
N LEU A 262 20.53 11.61 11.34
CA LEU A 262 19.84 10.38 10.95
C LEU A 262 20.84 9.29 10.51
N PRO A 263 20.50 8.01 10.65
CA PRO A 263 21.35 6.94 10.13
C PRO A 263 21.57 7.11 8.61
N LYS A 264 22.79 6.78 8.17
CA LYS A 264 23.16 6.81 6.76
C LYS A 264 22.32 5.81 5.96
N PRO A 265 21.63 6.25 4.88
CA PRO A 265 21.02 5.31 3.93
C PRO A 265 22.09 4.45 3.26
N ASP A 266 21.87 3.12 3.24
CA ASP A 266 22.77 2.15 2.63
C ASP A 266 22.47 1.93 1.13
N HIS A 267 21.67 2.79 0.56
CA HIS A 267 21.21 2.78 -0.83
C HIS A 267 21.13 4.19 -1.42
N GLU A 268 21.06 4.29 -2.73
CA GLU A 268 20.90 5.57 -3.42
C GLU A 268 19.43 6.06 -3.38
N PRO A 269 19.18 7.39 -3.46
CA PRO A 269 17.81 7.88 -3.65
C PRO A 269 17.11 7.16 -4.80
N LEU A 270 15.85 6.78 -4.62
CA LEU A 270 15.01 6.01 -5.56
C LEU A 270 15.41 4.51 -5.71
N ASP A 271 16.36 4.01 -4.92
CA ASP A 271 16.62 2.56 -4.80
C ASP A 271 15.83 1.90 -3.66
N GLY A 272 14.95 2.63 -3.03
CA GLY A 272 14.01 2.18 -2.02
C GLY A 272 12.75 3.01 -2.11
N HIS A 273 11.70 2.59 -1.42
CA HIS A 273 10.53 3.45 -1.24
C HIS A 273 10.94 4.64 -0.36
N PRO A 274 11.00 5.86 -0.90
CA PRO A 274 11.38 7.01 -0.10
C PRO A 274 10.31 7.29 0.95
N SER A 275 10.70 7.86 2.06
CA SER A 275 9.76 8.53 2.94
C SER A 275 9.56 9.94 2.42
N VAL A 276 8.31 10.38 2.36
CA VAL A 276 7.95 11.72 1.85
C VAL A 276 7.45 12.56 3.01
N SER A 277 8.09 13.70 3.27
CA SER A 277 7.61 14.64 4.29
C SER A 277 8.05 16.06 3.96
N GLY A 278 7.14 17.00 4.10
CA GLY A 278 7.44 18.44 3.99
C GLY A 278 8.07 19.04 5.25
N GLU A 279 7.86 18.43 6.41
CA GLU A 279 8.18 19.03 7.71
C GLU A 279 9.28 18.29 8.49
N PHE A 280 9.37 16.98 8.36
CA PHE A 280 10.20 16.14 9.23
C PHE A 280 11.65 16.62 9.37
N LEU A 281 12.36 16.84 8.26
CA LEU A 281 13.75 17.30 8.30
C LEU A 281 13.88 18.69 8.92
N THR A 282 12.90 19.56 8.73
CA THR A 282 12.86 20.87 9.37
C THR A 282 12.71 20.74 10.88
N ARG A 283 11.83 19.86 11.37
CA ARG A 283 11.64 19.60 12.81
C ARG A 283 12.88 18.99 13.45
N VAL A 284 13.56 18.10 12.75
CA VAL A 284 14.87 17.57 13.20
C VAL A 284 15.90 18.68 13.30
N GLY A 285 16.01 19.54 12.26
CA GLY A 285 16.94 20.67 12.24
C GLY A 285 16.63 21.74 13.31
N CYS A 286 15.37 21.90 13.71
CA CYS A 286 14.97 22.77 14.83
C CYS A 286 15.22 22.15 16.22
N GLY A 287 15.60 20.86 16.28
CA GLY A 287 15.80 20.15 17.54
C GLY A 287 14.50 19.71 18.22
N ASP A 288 13.37 19.73 17.50
CA ASP A 288 12.08 19.27 18.01
C ASP A 288 11.96 17.73 17.94
N ILE A 289 12.72 17.09 17.07
CA ILE A 289 12.83 15.63 16.92
C ILE A 289 14.30 15.23 17.14
N HIS A 290 14.52 14.25 18.01
CA HIS A 290 15.85 13.75 18.35
C HIS A 290 16.11 12.39 17.68
N PRO A 291 16.93 12.30 16.62
CA PRO A 291 17.29 11.05 16.01
C PRO A 291 18.06 10.11 16.97
N LYS A 292 17.74 8.83 16.90
CA LYS A 292 18.43 7.74 17.62
C LYS A 292 18.66 6.56 16.66
N GLY A 293 19.72 5.83 16.94
CA GLY A 293 20.03 4.59 16.26
C GLY A 293 19.08 3.44 16.59
N ALA A 294 19.47 2.22 16.25
CA ALA A 294 18.69 1.02 16.53
C ALA A 294 18.55 0.78 18.03
N ILE A 295 17.37 0.34 18.43
CA ILE A 295 17.12 -0.18 19.80
C ILE A 295 17.91 -1.46 19.99
N ASP A 296 18.52 -1.62 21.16
CA ASP A 296 19.12 -2.85 21.65
C ASP A 296 18.13 -3.64 22.51
N LYS A 297 17.59 -2.99 23.53
CA LYS A 297 16.59 -3.59 24.42
C LYS A 297 15.66 -2.57 25.05
N LEU A 298 14.52 -3.01 25.49
CA LEU A 298 13.61 -2.30 26.39
C LEU A 298 14.10 -2.42 27.84
N ASP A 299 13.91 -1.37 28.67
CA ASP A 299 14.52 -1.31 30.01
C ASP A 299 13.62 -0.52 30.98
N GLY A 300 12.52 -1.14 31.42
CA GLY A 300 11.58 -0.55 32.34
C GLY A 300 10.98 0.75 31.83
N ASP A 301 11.30 1.89 32.44
CA ASP A 301 10.82 3.22 32.06
C ASP A 301 11.60 3.84 30.90
N GLY A 302 12.37 3.04 30.13
CA GLY A 302 13.21 3.57 29.06
C GLY A 302 13.61 2.55 28.00
N VAL A 303 14.51 2.99 27.14
CA VAL A 303 15.05 2.22 26.03
C VAL A 303 16.56 2.36 25.98
N ILE A 304 17.27 1.26 25.79
CA ILE A 304 18.70 1.22 25.55
C ILE A 304 18.95 1.02 24.06
N PHE A 305 19.82 1.86 23.48
CA PHE A 305 20.21 1.80 22.08
C PHE A 305 21.49 1.01 21.89
N LYS A 306 21.77 0.58 20.66
CA LYS A 306 22.99 -0.19 20.32
C LYS A 306 24.29 0.57 20.54
N ASP A 307 24.25 1.89 20.64
CA ASP A 307 25.40 2.72 21.03
C ASP A 307 25.65 2.78 22.55
N GLY A 308 24.84 2.05 23.34
CA GLY A 308 24.90 2.01 24.80
C GLY A 308 24.19 3.16 25.50
N THR A 309 23.66 4.14 24.79
CA THR A 309 22.89 5.23 25.40
C THR A 309 21.51 4.74 25.86
N ARG A 310 20.99 5.35 26.95
CA ARG A 310 19.66 5.08 27.49
C ARG A 310 18.84 6.37 27.51
N GLU A 311 17.58 6.28 27.07
CA GLU A 311 16.62 7.37 27.20
C GLU A 311 15.42 6.92 28.02
N LYS A 312 14.94 7.81 28.87
CA LYS A 312 13.64 7.63 29.54
C LYS A 312 12.54 7.94 28.56
N ILE A 313 11.57 7.04 28.46
CA ILE A 313 10.45 7.09 27.50
C ILE A 313 9.18 6.77 28.24
N ASP A 314 8.10 7.54 27.99
CA ASP A 314 6.77 7.31 28.55
C ASP A 314 5.87 6.54 27.57
N ALA A 315 6.10 6.69 26.26
CA ALA A 315 5.29 6.04 25.22
C ALA A 315 6.13 5.69 23.98
N ILE A 316 5.82 4.53 23.39
CA ILE A 316 6.41 4.08 22.12
C ILE A 316 5.30 3.95 21.07
N VAL A 317 5.52 4.57 19.89
CA VAL A 317 4.70 4.36 18.70
C VAL A 317 5.49 3.50 17.70
N TRP A 318 5.01 2.30 17.46
CA TRP A 318 5.61 1.35 16.52
C TRP A 318 5.14 1.64 15.10
N ALA A 319 5.89 2.42 14.33
CA ALA A 319 5.65 2.69 12.90
C ALA A 319 6.46 1.73 12.04
N THR A 320 6.32 0.44 12.33
CA THR A 320 7.19 -0.65 11.85
C THR A 320 6.60 -1.45 10.68
N GLY A 321 5.49 -0.97 10.12
CA GLY A 321 4.84 -1.51 8.93
C GLY A 321 3.95 -2.71 9.20
N TYR A 322 3.64 -3.46 8.16
CA TYR A 322 2.57 -4.45 8.15
C TYR A 322 3.04 -5.78 7.55
N ASN A 323 2.33 -6.84 7.89
CA ASN A 323 2.43 -8.13 7.23
C ASN A 323 1.42 -8.21 6.08
N VAL A 324 1.76 -8.92 5.02
CA VAL A 324 0.81 -9.31 3.98
C VAL A 324 0.09 -10.56 4.45
N SER A 325 -1.23 -10.48 4.58
CA SER A 325 -2.03 -11.53 5.20
C SER A 325 -3.35 -11.73 4.46
N PHE A 326 -3.76 -13.00 4.33
CA PHE A 326 -5.02 -13.45 3.71
C PHE A 326 -5.66 -14.50 4.63
N PRO A 327 -6.29 -14.08 5.75
CA PRO A 327 -6.72 -14.99 6.81
C PRO A 327 -7.84 -15.95 6.41
N PHE A 328 -8.54 -15.66 5.30
CA PHE A 328 -9.61 -16.49 4.76
C PHE A 328 -9.10 -17.69 3.94
N PHE A 329 -7.78 -17.79 3.66
CA PHE A 329 -7.19 -18.98 3.06
C PHE A 329 -6.58 -19.88 4.12
N ASP A 330 -6.83 -21.19 4.02
CA ASP A 330 -6.31 -22.22 4.92
C ASP A 330 -5.09 -22.96 4.36
N THR A 331 -4.69 -22.69 3.12
CA THR A 331 -3.59 -23.36 2.43
C THR A 331 -2.27 -22.59 2.54
N ASP A 332 -1.18 -23.28 2.81
CA ASP A 332 0.15 -22.66 2.99
C ASP A 332 0.70 -22.00 1.72
N ASP A 333 0.31 -22.47 0.56
CA ASP A 333 0.75 -21.92 -0.72
C ASP A 333 0.05 -20.59 -1.08
N LEU A 334 -1.02 -20.20 -0.38
CA LEU A 334 -1.67 -18.89 -0.44
C LEU A 334 -1.29 -17.96 0.73
N ARG A 335 -0.21 -18.29 1.45
CA ARG A 335 0.36 -17.42 2.50
C ARG A 335 1.59 -16.69 2.00
N ALA A 336 1.69 -15.42 2.32
CA ALA A 336 2.92 -14.66 2.09
C ALA A 336 3.98 -15.06 3.11
N LYS A 337 5.23 -15.26 2.66
CA LYS A 337 6.39 -15.54 3.54
C LYS A 337 7.27 -14.30 3.58
N ASP A 338 7.46 -13.70 4.75
CA ASP A 338 8.24 -12.46 4.91
C ASP A 338 7.81 -11.35 3.94
N ASN A 339 6.49 -11.20 3.74
CA ASN A 339 5.87 -10.31 2.76
C ASN A 339 6.23 -10.62 1.29
N ARG A 340 6.82 -11.76 1.00
CA ARG A 340 7.04 -12.24 -0.37
C ARG A 340 5.86 -13.11 -0.79
N PHE A 341 5.24 -12.71 -1.87
CA PHE A 341 4.16 -13.44 -2.50
C PHE A 341 4.31 -13.31 -4.02
N PRO A 342 5.10 -14.22 -4.65
CA PRO A 342 5.40 -14.11 -6.07
C PRO A 342 4.17 -14.40 -6.92
N LEU A 343 3.78 -13.41 -7.72
CA LEU A 343 2.60 -13.43 -8.58
C LEU A 343 2.95 -12.99 -10.00
N PHE A 344 2.42 -13.68 -10.99
CA PHE A 344 2.46 -13.23 -12.37
C PHE A 344 1.75 -11.88 -12.50
N LYS A 345 2.47 -10.88 -13.05
CA LYS A 345 2.02 -9.48 -13.11
C LYS A 345 1.51 -8.94 -11.77
N ARG A 346 2.08 -9.39 -10.65
CA ARG A 346 1.66 -9.00 -9.29
C ARG A 346 0.17 -9.26 -9.02
N MET A 347 -0.45 -10.18 -9.74
CA MET A 347 -1.89 -10.42 -9.68
C MET A 347 -2.26 -11.90 -9.56
N VAL A 348 -1.56 -12.81 -10.23
CA VAL A 348 -2.01 -14.20 -10.39
C VAL A 348 -0.94 -15.18 -9.94
N LYS A 349 -1.32 -16.12 -9.09
CA LYS A 349 -0.45 -17.23 -8.72
C LYS A 349 -0.56 -18.33 -9.78
N PRO A 350 0.55 -18.80 -10.40
CA PRO A 350 0.51 -19.91 -11.33
C PRO A 350 -0.14 -21.16 -10.71
N GLY A 351 -1.12 -21.73 -11.41
CA GLY A 351 -1.96 -22.84 -10.91
C GLY A 351 -3.28 -22.41 -10.27
N TYR A 352 -3.52 -21.08 -10.17
CA TYR A 352 -4.76 -20.48 -9.68
C TYR A 352 -5.23 -19.38 -10.63
N GLU A 353 -5.48 -19.75 -11.90
CA GLU A 353 -5.77 -18.81 -12.98
C GLU A 353 -7.15 -18.12 -12.85
N ASN A 354 -7.95 -18.53 -11.87
CA ASN A 354 -9.22 -17.91 -11.50
C ASN A 354 -9.18 -17.21 -10.13
N LEU A 355 -7.97 -16.97 -9.58
CA LEU A 355 -7.73 -16.21 -8.36
C LEU A 355 -6.85 -14.99 -8.68
N PHE A 356 -7.36 -13.80 -8.38
CA PHE A 356 -6.67 -12.54 -8.60
C PHE A 356 -6.42 -11.80 -7.29
N PHE A 357 -5.25 -11.18 -7.17
CA PHE A 357 -4.90 -10.26 -6.09
C PHE A 357 -4.76 -8.87 -6.67
N LEU A 358 -5.59 -7.93 -6.26
CA LEU A 358 -5.57 -6.55 -6.75
C LEU A 358 -5.03 -5.59 -5.70
N GLY A 359 -4.19 -4.67 -6.13
CA GLY A 359 -3.59 -3.68 -5.23
C GLY A 359 -2.51 -4.27 -4.31
N LEU A 360 -2.03 -5.49 -4.56
CA LEU A 360 -0.96 -6.11 -3.79
C LEU A 360 0.41 -5.69 -4.35
N ALA A 361 0.69 -4.40 -4.25
CA ALA A 361 1.93 -3.78 -4.68
C ALA A 361 2.16 -2.46 -3.94
N GLN A 362 3.40 -1.96 -3.95
CA GLN A 362 3.76 -0.62 -3.49
C GLN A 362 4.28 0.20 -4.67
N PRO A 363 3.39 0.70 -5.53
CA PRO A 363 3.78 1.50 -6.69
C PRO A 363 4.20 2.92 -6.28
N LEU A 364 5.12 3.48 -7.05
CA LEU A 364 5.45 4.90 -7.01
C LEU A 364 4.91 5.57 -8.28
N PRO A 365 4.04 6.59 -8.18
CA PRO A 365 3.73 7.37 -6.98
C PRO A 365 2.50 6.90 -6.18
N THR A 366 1.59 6.08 -6.72
CA THR A 366 0.30 5.82 -6.05
C THR A 366 -0.24 4.41 -6.29
N LEU A 367 -1.01 3.91 -5.29
CA LEU A 367 -1.77 2.67 -5.39
C LEU A 367 -3.20 2.90 -5.94
N VAL A 368 -3.76 4.10 -5.79
CA VAL A 368 -5.18 4.38 -6.05
C VAL A 368 -5.59 3.98 -7.47
N ASN A 369 -4.94 4.53 -8.49
CA ASN A 369 -5.22 4.17 -9.88
C ASN A 369 -4.41 2.97 -10.40
N PHE A 370 -3.52 2.40 -9.58
CA PHE A 370 -2.77 1.20 -9.95
C PHE A 370 -3.69 -0.02 -10.06
N ALA A 371 -4.57 -0.21 -9.08
CA ALA A 371 -5.54 -1.31 -9.08
C ALA A 371 -6.54 -1.20 -10.24
N GLU A 372 -6.90 0.02 -10.65
CA GLU A 372 -7.68 0.25 -11.85
C GLU A 372 -7.01 -0.32 -13.11
N GLN A 373 -5.68 -0.14 -13.25
CA GLN A 373 -4.94 -0.73 -14.37
C GLN A 373 -4.95 -2.26 -14.32
N GLN A 374 -4.80 -2.83 -13.12
CA GLN A 374 -4.87 -4.28 -12.92
C GLN A 374 -6.26 -4.84 -13.25
N SER A 375 -7.34 -4.11 -12.94
CA SER A 375 -8.70 -4.55 -13.20
C SER A 375 -8.98 -4.81 -14.69
N LYS A 376 -8.26 -4.15 -15.60
CA LYS A 376 -8.40 -4.32 -17.05
C LYS A 376 -8.04 -5.74 -17.50
N LEU A 377 -6.90 -6.26 -17.01
CA LEU A 377 -6.48 -7.63 -17.34
C LEU A 377 -7.40 -8.65 -16.68
N CYS A 378 -7.75 -8.44 -15.41
CA CYS A 378 -8.63 -9.32 -14.66
C CYS A 378 -9.99 -9.48 -15.38
N ALA A 379 -10.65 -8.37 -15.71
CA ALA A 379 -11.94 -8.40 -16.40
C ALA A 379 -11.84 -9.02 -17.81
N ALA A 380 -10.78 -8.71 -18.56
CA ALA A 380 -10.56 -9.32 -19.88
C ALA A 380 -10.43 -10.84 -19.79
N LYS A 381 -9.77 -11.36 -18.73
CA LYS A 381 -9.68 -12.82 -18.50
C LYS A 381 -11.05 -13.42 -18.19
N ILE A 382 -11.78 -12.82 -17.27
CA ILE A 382 -13.13 -13.27 -16.89
C ILE A 382 -14.09 -13.19 -18.09
N ALA A 383 -13.95 -12.17 -18.93
CA ALA A 383 -14.72 -12.02 -20.16
C ALA A 383 -14.33 -13.02 -21.28
N GLY A 384 -13.25 -13.77 -21.14
CA GLY A 384 -12.74 -14.67 -22.18
C GLY A 384 -12.04 -13.95 -23.34
N GLU A 385 -11.66 -12.69 -23.14
CA GLU A 385 -10.91 -11.90 -24.12
C GLU A 385 -9.39 -12.05 -23.97
N TYR A 386 -8.93 -12.72 -22.92
CA TYR A 386 -7.52 -12.86 -22.57
C TYR A 386 -7.22 -14.27 -22.12
N ASP A 387 -6.11 -14.86 -22.60
CA ASP A 387 -5.55 -16.10 -22.09
C ASP A 387 -4.16 -15.89 -21.52
N PHE A 388 -3.90 -16.57 -20.38
CA PHE A 388 -2.58 -16.61 -19.78
C PHE A 388 -1.56 -17.32 -20.68
N PRO A 389 -0.27 -16.99 -20.58
CA PRO A 389 0.77 -17.84 -21.14
C PRO A 389 0.85 -19.16 -20.35
N PRO A 390 1.53 -20.18 -20.88
CA PRO A 390 1.78 -21.42 -20.16
C PRO A 390 2.40 -21.17 -18.77
N ARG A 391 2.10 -22.04 -17.82
CA ARG A 391 2.57 -21.90 -16.42
C ARG A 391 4.08 -21.66 -16.30
N GLU A 392 4.88 -22.43 -17.06
CA GLU A 392 6.33 -22.27 -17.05
C GLU A 392 6.80 -20.88 -17.50
N GLU A 393 6.07 -20.27 -18.45
CA GLU A 393 6.34 -18.92 -18.91
C GLU A 393 5.93 -17.89 -17.85
N MET A 394 4.79 -18.08 -17.16
CA MET A 394 4.38 -17.25 -16.03
C MET A 394 5.45 -17.25 -14.93
N GLU A 395 5.98 -18.42 -14.58
CA GLU A 395 7.02 -18.57 -13.55
C GLU A 395 8.34 -17.87 -13.95
N LYS A 396 8.74 -17.94 -15.23
CA LYS A 396 9.89 -17.15 -15.75
C LYS A 396 9.65 -15.66 -15.66
N VAL A 397 8.47 -15.19 -16.06
CA VAL A 397 8.11 -13.77 -15.99
C VAL A 397 8.12 -13.28 -14.55
N ILE A 398 7.66 -14.06 -13.57
CA ILE A 398 7.74 -13.72 -12.14
C ILE A 398 9.19 -13.45 -11.74
N VAL A 399 10.12 -14.34 -12.10
CA VAL A 399 11.54 -14.19 -11.75
C VAL A 399 12.16 -12.96 -12.43
N GLU A 400 11.81 -12.69 -13.69
CA GLU A 400 12.28 -11.52 -14.43
C GLU A 400 11.71 -10.21 -13.85
N ASP A 401 10.43 -10.19 -13.51
CA ASP A 401 9.74 -9.08 -12.88
C ASP A 401 10.35 -8.76 -11.50
N GLU A 402 10.60 -9.78 -10.68
CA GLU A 402 11.30 -9.60 -9.42
C GLU A 402 12.70 -9.02 -9.61
N LYS A 403 13.48 -9.54 -10.55
CA LYS A 403 14.81 -8.98 -10.86
C LYS A 403 14.73 -7.54 -11.34
N PHE A 404 13.75 -7.21 -12.16
CA PHE A 404 13.58 -5.85 -12.69
C PHE A 404 13.15 -4.87 -11.59
N HIS A 405 12.10 -5.20 -10.82
CA HIS A 405 11.58 -4.29 -9.81
C HIS A 405 12.37 -4.34 -8.50
N LEU A 406 12.80 -5.52 -8.05
CA LEU A 406 13.55 -5.67 -6.81
C LEU A 406 15.07 -5.53 -6.96
N GLY A 407 15.62 -5.81 -8.14
CA GLY A 407 17.06 -5.66 -8.42
C GLY A 407 17.60 -4.22 -8.30
N HIS A 408 16.70 -3.23 -8.18
CA HIS A 408 17.02 -1.83 -7.90
C HIS A 408 16.87 -1.46 -6.43
N PHE A 409 16.19 -2.31 -5.64
CA PHE A 409 15.90 -2.07 -4.24
C PHE A 409 16.75 -3.01 -3.38
N TYR A 410 17.21 -2.53 -2.24
CA TYR A 410 17.90 -3.38 -1.31
C TYR A 410 16.96 -4.47 -0.76
N ASP A 411 17.48 -5.65 -0.48
CA ASP A 411 16.69 -6.77 0.03
C ASP A 411 16.18 -6.49 1.45
N ALA A 412 14.89 -6.26 1.55
CA ALA A 412 14.19 -6.07 2.81
C ALA A 412 12.71 -6.44 2.67
N PRO A 413 12.06 -6.97 3.71
CA PRO A 413 10.63 -7.31 3.69
C PRO A 413 9.72 -6.14 3.27
N ARG A 414 10.16 -4.90 3.48
CA ARG A 414 9.45 -3.67 3.06
C ARG A 414 9.40 -3.50 1.55
N HIS A 415 10.37 -4.03 0.79
CA HIS A 415 10.51 -3.75 -0.63
C HIS A 415 10.06 -4.90 -1.55
N THR A 416 9.59 -6.00 -0.98
CA THR A 416 9.16 -7.18 -1.74
C THR A 416 8.01 -6.91 -2.72
N MET A 417 7.20 -5.87 -2.45
CA MET A 417 6.06 -5.45 -3.28
C MET A 417 6.31 -4.18 -4.10
N GLN A 418 7.52 -3.61 -4.05
CA GLN A 418 7.83 -2.37 -4.73
C GLN A 418 7.78 -2.51 -6.25
N VAL A 419 7.14 -1.55 -6.94
CA VAL A 419 7.07 -1.47 -8.40
C VAL A 419 7.23 -0.02 -8.90
N ASP A 420 7.83 0.16 -10.08
CA ASP A 420 7.75 1.40 -10.83
C ASP A 420 6.42 1.41 -11.59
N PHE A 421 5.55 2.36 -11.26
CA PHE A 421 4.20 2.44 -11.81
C PHE A 421 4.17 2.46 -13.34
N ASN A 422 4.93 3.36 -13.95
CA ASN A 422 4.87 3.55 -15.41
C ASN A 422 5.43 2.33 -16.16
N ALA A 423 6.51 1.74 -15.66
CA ALA A 423 7.09 0.54 -16.24
C ALA A 423 6.14 -0.65 -16.11
N TYR A 424 5.54 -0.80 -14.93
CA TYR A 424 4.57 -1.85 -14.65
C TYR A 424 3.33 -1.75 -15.55
N VAL A 425 2.71 -0.57 -15.63
CA VAL A 425 1.49 -0.37 -16.45
C VAL A 425 1.79 -0.64 -17.93
N LYS A 426 2.93 -0.17 -18.44
CA LYS A 426 3.35 -0.45 -19.82
C LYS A 426 3.49 -1.95 -20.07
N ASP A 427 4.11 -2.67 -19.15
CA ASP A 427 4.30 -4.11 -19.23
C ASP A 427 2.97 -4.87 -19.11
N LEU A 428 2.10 -4.46 -18.18
CA LEU A 428 0.76 -5.03 -18.00
C LEU A 428 -0.10 -4.86 -19.26
N MET A 429 -0.09 -3.66 -19.88
CA MET A 429 -0.86 -3.42 -21.11
C MET A 429 -0.32 -4.23 -22.29
N LYS A 430 1.00 -4.39 -22.40
CA LYS A 430 1.63 -5.26 -23.40
C LYS A 430 1.19 -6.72 -23.21
N GLU A 431 1.16 -7.19 -21.94
CA GLU A 431 0.69 -8.54 -21.62
C GLU A 431 -0.79 -8.71 -21.96
N LEU A 432 -1.62 -7.73 -21.68
CA LEU A 432 -3.04 -7.75 -22.04
C LEU A 432 -3.23 -7.90 -23.56
N GLU A 433 -2.45 -7.18 -24.36
CA GLU A 433 -2.48 -7.32 -25.82
C GLU A 433 -2.03 -8.72 -26.30
N ASN A 434 -0.96 -9.24 -25.69
CA ASN A 434 -0.46 -10.59 -26.02
C ASN A 434 -1.48 -11.68 -25.66
N GLY A 435 -2.09 -11.58 -24.49
CA GLY A 435 -3.13 -12.51 -24.05
C GLY A 435 -4.39 -12.47 -24.92
N ARG A 436 -4.76 -11.27 -25.41
CA ARG A 436 -5.85 -11.15 -26.40
C ARG A 436 -5.54 -11.84 -27.73
N LYS A 437 -4.27 -11.85 -28.15
CA LYS A 437 -3.84 -12.61 -29.34
C LYS A 437 -3.90 -14.11 -29.08
N ARG A 438 -3.49 -14.57 -27.89
CA ARG A 438 -3.60 -15.99 -27.50
C ARG A 438 -5.07 -16.45 -27.48
N ALA A 439 -5.95 -15.70 -26.83
CA ALA A 439 -7.37 -16.03 -26.78
C ALA A 439 -8.03 -16.14 -28.17
N LYS A 440 -7.64 -15.27 -29.11
CA LYS A 440 -8.12 -15.36 -30.50
C LYS A 440 -7.56 -16.53 -31.28
N ALA A 441 -6.39 -17.05 -30.92
CA ALA A 441 -5.77 -18.19 -31.60
C ALA A 441 -6.35 -19.52 -31.11
N THR A 442 -7.00 -19.55 -29.94
CA THR A 442 -7.62 -20.72 -29.32
C THR A 442 -9.15 -20.78 -29.51
N ALA A 443 -9.78 -19.69 -29.95
CA ALA A 443 -11.20 -19.59 -30.31
C ALA A 443 -11.43 -19.98 -31.77
#